data_d8cc9674280221c384e6e80fa791aeea
#
_entry.id   d8cc9674280221c384e6e80fa791aeea
#
_cell.length_a   1.000
_cell.length_b   1.000
_cell.length_c   1.000
_cell.angle_alpha   90.00
_cell.angle_beta   90.00
_cell.angle_gamma   90.00
#
_symmetry.space_group_name_H-M   'P 1'
#
loop_
_entity.id
_entity.type
_entity.pdbx_description
1 polymer ?
#
loop_
_entity_poly.entity_id
_entity_poly.type
_entity_poly.pdbx_seq_one_letter_code
_entity_poly.pdbx_strand_id
1 'polypeptide(L)'
;MQWLDKIVTEDRIRKYPAALIVKIVVILKIYGVSYRSSRYFFNNHKEFMELLKVKDIPDFRTLSYRALRIDWHFINSSVIDIINPDNDSAAVDSSIIKTCKDTTAQRRRKNRKYKDHESSWGYSTMGYEYGRKVHASIDTDSLSVMEWKITTASVYDKNMAFEMIDSVRDYRYILMDAAYDSSDIYDYIFENTHAIPVIDTNRRRGNVETKLTCNRKLGIAVRKNQSSRYKLRWEIERTFSILKEIHRMEYIWYVKHRNFDIAIGEIIVAYNCIVMANKITGVQGRKIMHIVS
;
A
#
# COMPACT_ATOMS: atom_id res chain seq x y z
N MET A 1 16.85 3.50 12.53
CA MET A 1 16.43 4.56 11.56
C MET A 1 17.53 5.55 11.16
N GLN A 2 18.81 5.27 11.44
CA GLN A 2 19.94 6.13 11.03
C GLN A 2 20.13 6.19 9.49
N TRP A 3 19.69 5.16 8.77
CA TRP A 3 19.71 5.11 7.31
C TRP A 3 18.89 6.26 6.66
N LEU A 4 17.81 6.72 7.29
CA LEU A 4 17.01 7.86 6.81
C LEU A 4 17.82 9.16 6.71
N ASP A 5 18.78 9.36 7.61
CA ASP A 5 19.63 10.56 7.58
C ASP A 5 20.57 10.60 6.37
N LYS A 6 20.84 9.44 5.75
CA LYS A 6 21.65 9.31 4.53
C LYS A 6 20.84 9.49 3.26
N ILE A 7 19.57 9.12 3.27
CA ILE A 7 18.70 9.08 2.09
C ILE A 7 17.92 10.41 1.95
N VAL A 8 17.40 10.91 3.07
CA VAL A 8 16.56 12.12 3.08
C VAL A 8 17.43 13.33 3.32
N THR A 9 17.98 13.90 2.26
CA THR A 9 18.80 15.12 2.30
C THR A 9 17.97 16.36 2.01
N GLU A 10 18.36 17.49 2.55
CA GLU A 10 17.77 18.82 2.27
C GLU A 10 18.87 19.82 1.92
N ASP A 11 18.61 20.68 0.93
CA ASP A 11 19.54 21.72 0.48
C ASP A 11 19.74 22.85 1.50
N ARG A 12 18.89 22.93 2.52
CA ARG A 12 18.92 23.98 3.55
C ARG A 12 18.90 23.39 4.94
N ILE A 13 19.75 23.90 5.82
CA ILE A 13 19.73 23.61 7.24
C ILE A 13 18.42 24.14 7.84
N ARG A 14 17.63 23.27 8.42
CA ARG A 14 16.37 23.61 9.09
C ARG A 14 16.39 23.11 10.53
N LYS A 15 15.63 23.80 11.42
CA LYS A 15 15.45 23.36 12.81
C LYS A 15 15.01 21.88 12.91
N TYR A 16 14.17 21.43 11.98
CA TYR A 16 13.68 20.06 11.90
C TYR A 16 13.99 19.50 10.50
N PRO A 17 15.08 18.75 10.31
CA PRO A 17 15.41 18.13 9.03
C PRO A 17 14.30 17.19 8.50
N ALA A 18 14.24 16.97 7.19
CA ALA A 18 13.23 16.11 6.57
C ALA A 18 13.32 14.67 7.10
N ALA A 19 14.51 14.13 7.29
CA ALA A 19 14.71 12.82 7.90
C ALA A 19 14.08 12.70 9.29
N LEU A 20 14.19 13.75 10.11
CA LEU A 20 13.53 13.78 11.42
C LEU A 20 12.01 13.79 11.30
N ILE A 21 11.45 14.53 10.33
CA ILE A 21 10.00 14.53 10.07
C ILE A 21 9.53 13.13 9.71
N VAL A 22 10.23 12.43 8.80
CA VAL A 22 9.91 11.03 8.44
C VAL A 22 9.93 10.14 9.67
N LYS A 23 10.99 10.19 10.48
CA LYS A 23 11.10 9.38 11.70
C LYS A 23 9.94 9.61 12.67
N ILE A 24 9.59 10.89 12.91
CA ILE A 24 8.45 11.26 13.77
C ILE A 24 7.14 10.70 13.19
N VAL A 25 6.89 10.89 11.90
CA VAL A 25 5.66 10.43 11.25
C VAL A 25 5.56 8.91 11.31
N VAL A 26 6.63 8.19 11.02
CA VAL A 26 6.66 6.72 11.11
C VAL A 26 6.31 6.25 12.52
N ILE A 27 6.91 6.82 13.56
CA ILE A 27 6.59 6.48 14.96
C ILE A 27 5.10 6.75 15.23
N LEU A 28 4.59 7.94 14.87
CA LEU A 28 3.19 8.28 15.10
C LEU A 28 2.23 7.32 14.39
N LYS A 29 2.56 6.87 13.17
CA LYS A 29 1.73 5.92 12.41
C LYS A 29 1.78 4.51 13.00
N ILE A 30 2.94 4.05 13.47
CA ILE A 30 3.08 2.76 14.16
C ILE A 30 2.19 2.74 15.41
N TYR A 31 2.16 3.81 16.19
CA TYR A 31 1.36 3.91 17.43
C TYR A 31 -0.08 4.44 17.18
N GLY A 32 -0.48 4.67 15.94
CA GLY A 32 -1.81 5.18 15.61
C GLY A 32 -2.11 6.56 16.18
N VAL A 33 -1.08 7.40 16.40
CA VAL A 33 -1.20 8.72 17.02
C VAL A 33 -1.42 9.80 15.95
N SER A 34 -2.38 10.70 16.18
CA SER A 34 -2.62 11.83 15.29
C SER A 34 -1.52 12.89 15.41
N TYR A 35 -1.27 13.69 14.36
CA TYR A 35 -0.33 14.82 14.42
C TYR A 35 -0.67 15.81 15.54
N ARG A 36 -1.97 16.04 15.82
CA ARG A 36 -2.40 16.95 16.88
C ARG A 36 -1.97 16.46 18.25
N SER A 37 -1.91 15.16 18.45
CA SER A 37 -1.51 14.53 19.70
C SER A 37 -0.01 14.27 19.81
N SER A 38 0.80 14.62 18.78
CA SER A 38 2.22 14.28 18.71
C SER A 38 3.00 14.80 19.93
N ARG A 39 2.85 16.08 20.30
CA ARG A 39 3.56 16.65 21.47
C ARG A 39 3.21 15.93 22.76
N TYR A 40 1.94 15.64 22.97
CA TYR A 40 1.51 14.90 24.17
C TYR A 40 2.11 13.49 24.19
N PHE A 41 2.07 12.79 23.06
CA PHE A 41 2.65 11.47 22.93
C PHE A 41 4.15 11.46 23.26
N PHE A 42 4.95 12.30 22.61
CA PHE A 42 6.40 12.36 22.83
C PHE A 42 6.78 12.87 24.20
N ASN A 43 5.98 13.73 24.84
CA ASN A 43 6.23 14.16 26.21
C ASN A 43 6.04 13.03 27.24
N ASN A 44 5.15 12.08 26.96
CA ASN A 44 4.92 10.90 27.80
C ASN A 44 5.84 9.72 27.45
N HIS A 45 6.50 9.75 26.27
CA HIS A 45 7.42 8.74 25.77
C HIS A 45 8.77 9.37 25.45
N LYS A 46 9.46 9.81 26.50
CA LYS A 46 10.74 10.54 26.35
C LYS A 46 11.84 9.70 25.73
N GLU A 47 11.75 8.38 25.84
CA GLU A 47 12.65 7.41 25.21
C GLU A 47 12.72 7.62 23.68
N PHE A 48 11.62 8.00 23.03
CA PHE A 48 11.65 8.34 21.60
C PHE A 48 12.34 9.66 21.33
N MET A 49 12.24 10.64 22.22
CA MET A 49 12.96 11.91 22.04
C MET A 49 14.47 11.71 22.16
N GLU A 50 14.90 10.86 23.10
CA GLU A 50 16.30 10.45 23.24
C GLU A 50 16.79 9.69 22.03
N LEU A 51 16.01 8.71 21.52
CA LEU A 51 16.30 7.96 20.31
C LEU A 51 16.44 8.87 19.07
N LEU A 52 15.58 9.88 18.97
CA LEU A 52 15.61 10.88 17.89
C LEU A 52 16.67 11.96 18.12
N LYS A 53 17.30 12.03 19.28
CA LYS A 53 18.27 13.05 19.70
C LYS A 53 17.71 14.48 19.60
N VAL A 54 16.45 14.67 20.01
CA VAL A 54 15.78 15.98 19.96
C VAL A 54 15.31 16.43 21.33
N LYS A 55 15.35 17.76 21.54
CA LYS A 55 14.85 18.38 22.78
C LYS A 55 13.36 18.78 22.68
N ASP A 56 12.87 18.95 21.46
CA ASP A 56 11.49 19.41 21.19
C ASP A 56 10.98 18.82 19.88
N ILE A 57 9.67 18.62 19.81
CA ILE A 57 8.96 18.08 18.66
C ILE A 57 8.26 19.19 17.89
N PRO A 58 8.30 19.18 16.54
CA PRO A 58 7.59 20.15 15.73
C PRO A 58 6.12 20.26 16.12
N ASP A 59 5.55 21.46 16.00
CA ASP A 59 4.09 21.64 16.07
C ASP A 59 3.39 20.82 14.99
N PHE A 60 2.16 20.37 15.27
CA PHE A 60 1.39 19.52 14.36
C PHE A 60 1.16 20.14 12.98
N ARG A 61 1.07 21.48 12.87
CA ARG A 61 0.97 22.19 11.58
C ARG A 61 2.27 22.07 10.79
N THR A 62 3.40 22.19 11.47
CA THR A 62 4.73 22.00 10.87
C THR A 62 4.90 20.56 10.41
N LEU A 63 4.52 19.58 11.22
CA LEU A 63 4.55 18.16 10.82
C LEU A 63 3.72 17.91 9.58
N SER A 64 2.43 18.30 9.60
CA SER A 64 1.54 18.12 8.47
C SER A 64 2.04 18.83 7.20
N TYR A 65 2.46 20.08 7.32
CA TYR A 65 2.98 20.83 6.19
C TYR A 65 4.25 20.24 5.59
N ARG A 66 5.15 19.70 6.43
CA ARG A 66 6.40 19.09 6.00
C ARG A 66 6.17 17.68 5.43
N ALA A 67 5.32 16.87 6.03
CA ALA A 67 4.96 15.53 5.56
C ALA A 67 4.36 15.56 4.14
N LEU A 68 3.58 16.60 3.80
CA LEU A 68 3.06 16.84 2.44
C LEU A 68 4.13 17.10 1.37
N ARG A 69 5.40 17.28 1.74
CA ARG A 69 6.51 17.55 0.83
C ARG A 69 7.51 16.42 0.73
N ILE A 70 7.29 15.35 1.47
CA ILE A 70 8.10 14.14 1.44
C ILE A 70 7.60 13.28 0.29
N ASP A 71 8.52 12.74 -0.47
CA ASP A 71 8.25 11.69 -1.45
C ASP A 71 8.20 10.34 -0.72
N TRP A 72 6.98 9.92 -0.39
CA TRP A 72 6.77 8.67 0.35
C TRP A 72 7.00 7.42 -0.50
N HIS A 73 6.86 7.50 -1.84
CA HIS A 73 7.23 6.41 -2.74
C HIS A 73 8.74 6.18 -2.74
N PHE A 74 9.53 7.27 -2.80
CA PHE A 74 10.99 7.19 -2.68
C PHE A 74 11.43 6.63 -1.32
N ILE A 75 10.80 7.04 -0.22
CA ILE A 75 11.10 6.46 1.09
C ILE A 75 10.76 4.99 1.12
N ASN A 76 9.61 4.60 0.56
CA ASN A 76 9.20 3.20 0.48
C ASN A 76 10.22 2.36 -0.29
N SER A 77 10.61 2.77 -1.49
CA SER A 77 11.60 2.03 -2.29
C SER A 77 12.90 1.83 -1.51
N SER A 78 13.36 2.86 -0.79
CA SER A 78 14.55 2.75 0.06
C SER A 78 14.40 1.77 1.23
N VAL A 79 13.20 1.63 1.79
CA VAL A 79 12.90 0.61 2.82
C VAL A 79 12.92 -0.78 2.19
N ILE A 80 12.34 -0.92 0.99
CA ILE A 80 12.33 -2.19 0.24
C ILE A 80 13.75 -2.63 -0.11
N ASP A 81 14.63 -1.71 -0.53
CA ASP A 81 16.04 -2.02 -0.80
C ASP A 81 16.75 -2.61 0.44
N ILE A 82 16.41 -2.13 1.65
CA ILE A 82 16.95 -2.68 2.90
C ILE A 82 16.31 -4.03 3.24
N ILE A 83 15.00 -4.19 3.02
CA ILE A 83 14.31 -5.46 3.20
C ILE A 83 14.91 -6.50 2.24
N ASN A 84 15.26 -6.12 1.02
CA ASN A 84 15.84 -6.97 0.00
C ASN A 84 15.05 -8.29 -0.16
N PRO A 85 13.82 -8.25 -0.73
CA PRO A 85 13.00 -9.43 -0.97
C PRO A 85 13.69 -10.39 -1.94
N ASP A 86 13.36 -11.66 -1.89
CA ASP A 86 13.97 -12.70 -2.75
C ASP A 86 13.33 -12.80 -4.14
N ASN A 87 12.30 -12.01 -4.42
CA ASN A 87 11.62 -11.92 -5.71
C ASN A 87 11.02 -13.27 -6.22
N ASP A 88 10.63 -14.18 -5.32
CA ASP A 88 9.99 -15.44 -5.77
C ASP A 88 8.55 -15.20 -6.20
N SER A 89 7.72 -14.65 -5.34
CA SER A 89 6.31 -14.46 -5.64
C SER A 89 5.79 -13.10 -5.16
N ALA A 90 5.13 -12.37 -6.05
CA ALA A 90 4.42 -11.14 -5.73
C ALA A 90 2.91 -11.33 -5.90
N ALA A 91 2.11 -10.65 -5.09
CA ALA A 91 0.67 -10.57 -5.25
C ALA A 91 0.23 -9.15 -5.58
N VAL A 92 -0.75 -9.02 -6.48
CA VAL A 92 -1.35 -7.74 -6.88
C VAL A 92 -2.84 -7.79 -6.61
N ASP A 93 -3.36 -6.78 -5.91
CA ASP A 93 -4.78 -6.65 -5.60
C ASP A 93 -5.14 -5.19 -5.29
N SER A 94 -6.41 -4.93 -5.02
CA SER A 94 -6.89 -3.60 -4.67
C SER A 94 -7.84 -3.64 -3.48
N SER A 95 -7.94 -2.52 -2.78
CA SER A 95 -8.89 -2.38 -1.68
C SER A 95 -9.50 -0.98 -1.63
N ILE A 96 -10.80 -0.91 -1.35
CA ILE A 96 -11.50 0.37 -1.19
C ILE A 96 -11.23 0.91 0.22
N ILE A 97 -10.84 2.19 0.26
CA ILE A 97 -10.62 2.96 1.47
C ILE A 97 -11.68 4.05 1.53
N LYS A 98 -12.45 4.06 2.61
CA LYS A 98 -13.56 5.01 2.79
C LYS A 98 -13.04 6.42 3.03
N THR A 99 -13.60 7.39 2.31
CA THR A 99 -13.28 8.82 2.48
C THR A 99 -14.34 9.58 3.31
N CYS A 100 -15.48 8.97 3.54
CA CYS A 100 -16.52 9.45 4.45
C CYS A 100 -17.51 8.32 4.79
N LYS A 101 -18.40 8.57 5.76
CA LYS A 101 -19.53 7.66 6.05
C LYS A 101 -20.50 7.62 4.88
N ASP A 102 -21.13 6.48 4.63
CA ASP A 102 -22.06 6.28 3.49
C ASP A 102 -23.22 7.25 3.49
N THR A 103 -23.77 7.57 4.68
CA THR A 103 -24.80 8.61 4.85
C THR A 103 -24.32 9.99 4.40
N THR A 104 -23.04 10.31 4.64
CA THR A 104 -22.43 11.57 4.19
C THR A 104 -22.20 11.55 2.68
N ALA A 105 -21.80 10.43 2.11
CA ALA A 105 -21.64 10.25 0.68
C ALA A 105 -22.96 10.46 -0.08
N GLN A 106 -24.04 9.90 0.42
CA GLN A 106 -25.39 10.11 -0.16
C GLN A 106 -25.83 11.57 -0.12
N ARG A 107 -25.56 12.29 0.98
CA ARG A 107 -25.85 13.74 1.10
C ARG A 107 -24.98 14.56 0.14
N ARG A 108 -23.70 14.26 0.01
CA ARG A 108 -22.77 14.94 -0.90
C ARG A 108 -23.16 14.75 -2.36
N ARG A 109 -23.72 13.59 -2.73
CA ARG A 109 -24.24 13.33 -4.08
C ARG A 109 -25.35 14.31 -4.48
N LYS A 110 -26.20 14.71 -3.53
CA LYS A 110 -27.29 15.66 -3.75
C LYS A 110 -26.83 17.12 -3.77
N ASN A 111 -25.76 17.46 -3.06
CA ASN A 111 -25.25 18.83 -2.95
C ASN A 111 -23.92 18.99 -3.70
N ARG A 112 -23.95 19.60 -4.89
CA ARG A 112 -22.80 19.78 -5.78
C ARG A 112 -21.64 20.57 -5.14
N LYS A 113 -21.91 21.48 -4.19
CA LYS A 113 -20.89 22.30 -3.51
C LYS A 113 -19.90 21.49 -2.68
N TYR A 114 -20.32 20.32 -2.18
CA TYR A 114 -19.50 19.46 -1.31
C TYR A 114 -19.09 18.15 -1.99
N LYS A 115 -19.20 18.05 -3.32
CA LYS A 115 -18.87 16.84 -4.05
C LYS A 115 -17.36 16.63 -4.03
N ASP A 116 -16.93 15.49 -3.53
CA ASP A 116 -15.58 14.98 -3.69
C ASP A 116 -15.50 14.30 -5.08
N HIS A 117 -14.84 14.98 -6.02
CA HIS A 117 -14.74 14.52 -7.41
C HIS A 117 -13.73 13.38 -7.59
N GLU A 118 -12.91 13.13 -6.58
CA GLU A 118 -11.85 12.12 -6.61
C GLU A 118 -12.24 10.84 -5.85
N SER A 119 -13.46 10.79 -5.32
CA SER A 119 -14.05 9.59 -4.70
C SER A 119 -15.33 9.18 -5.45
N SER A 120 -15.58 7.89 -5.48
CA SER A 120 -16.76 7.30 -6.14
C SER A 120 -17.29 6.09 -5.37
N TRP A 121 -18.46 5.59 -5.78
CA TRP A 121 -18.96 4.30 -5.35
C TRP A 121 -18.24 3.20 -6.10
N GLY A 122 -17.70 2.22 -5.39
CA GLY A 122 -17.16 0.98 -5.92
C GLY A 122 -17.85 -0.22 -5.29
N TYR A 123 -17.71 -1.38 -5.90
CA TYR A 123 -18.24 -2.63 -5.38
C TYR A 123 -17.11 -3.47 -4.77
N SER A 124 -17.31 -3.92 -3.54
CA SER A 124 -16.43 -4.82 -2.82
C SER A 124 -17.19 -6.09 -2.39
N THR A 125 -16.54 -7.01 -1.73
CA THR A 125 -17.19 -8.18 -1.12
C THR A 125 -18.20 -7.79 -0.03
N MET A 126 -18.06 -6.59 0.56
CA MET A 126 -18.96 -6.03 1.58
C MET A 126 -20.12 -5.23 0.95
N GLY A 127 -20.18 -5.16 -0.40
CA GLY A 127 -21.18 -4.39 -1.12
C GLY A 127 -20.66 -3.08 -1.69
N TYR A 128 -21.55 -2.09 -1.87
CA TYR A 128 -21.17 -0.77 -2.39
C TYR A 128 -20.55 0.10 -1.30
N GLU A 129 -19.32 0.57 -1.54
CA GLU A 129 -18.58 1.45 -0.64
C GLU A 129 -18.18 2.74 -1.36
N TYR A 130 -18.27 3.87 -0.65
CA TYR A 130 -17.87 5.18 -1.18
C TYR A 130 -16.45 5.53 -0.72
N GLY A 131 -15.56 5.73 -1.67
CA GLY A 131 -14.18 6.05 -1.35
C GLY A 131 -13.25 6.11 -2.55
N ARG A 132 -12.00 5.80 -2.29
CA ARG A 132 -10.94 5.62 -3.28
C ARG A 132 -10.40 4.20 -3.20
N LYS A 133 -9.88 3.71 -4.30
CA LYS A 133 -9.29 2.39 -4.38
C LYS A 133 -7.76 2.52 -4.31
N VAL A 134 -7.17 1.76 -3.43
CA VAL A 134 -5.71 1.56 -3.35
C VAL A 134 -5.40 0.25 -4.04
N HIS A 135 -4.68 0.33 -5.15
CA HIS A 135 -4.08 -0.82 -5.82
C HIS A 135 -2.69 -1.00 -5.22
N ALA A 136 -2.31 -2.22 -4.90
CA ALA A 136 -1.00 -2.50 -4.32
C ALA A 136 -0.40 -3.78 -4.87
N SER A 137 0.93 -3.84 -4.87
CA SER A 137 1.71 -5.04 -5.05
C SER A 137 2.47 -5.34 -3.77
N ILE A 138 2.56 -6.60 -3.40
CA ILE A 138 3.32 -7.06 -2.23
C ILE A 138 4.27 -8.19 -2.59
N ASP A 139 5.36 -8.30 -1.86
CA ASP A 139 6.15 -9.51 -1.76
C ASP A 139 5.45 -10.50 -0.82
N THR A 140 5.23 -11.75 -1.25
CA THR A 140 4.43 -12.71 -0.48
C THR A 140 5.20 -13.41 0.64
N ASP A 141 6.51 -13.30 0.68
CA ASP A 141 7.35 -13.86 1.74
C ASP A 141 7.60 -12.86 2.87
N SER A 142 8.16 -11.72 2.54
CA SER A 142 8.39 -10.64 3.53
C SER A 142 7.11 -9.92 3.93
N LEU A 143 6.06 -9.98 3.11
CA LEU A 143 4.79 -9.24 3.24
C LEU A 143 4.95 -7.73 3.04
N SER A 144 6.07 -7.26 2.52
CA SER A 144 6.30 -5.85 2.27
C SER A 144 5.45 -5.33 1.10
N VAL A 145 4.92 -4.13 1.22
CA VAL A 145 4.22 -3.44 0.13
C VAL A 145 5.25 -2.82 -0.79
N MET A 146 5.33 -3.33 -2.02
CA MET A 146 6.30 -2.90 -3.01
C MET A 146 5.95 -1.53 -3.59
N GLU A 147 4.70 -1.38 -4.05
CA GLU A 147 4.20 -0.14 -4.66
C GLU A 147 2.69 -0.03 -4.41
N TRP A 148 2.16 1.20 -4.50
CA TRP A 148 0.73 1.48 -4.48
C TRP A 148 0.34 2.57 -5.47
N LYS A 149 -0.90 2.51 -5.93
CA LYS A 149 -1.54 3.56 -6.74
C LYS A 149 -2.95 3.79 -6.27
N ILE A 150 -3.43 5.00 -6.47
CA ILE A 150 -4.75 5.41 -5.99
C ILE A 150 -5.62 5.84 -7.16
N THR A 151 -6.83 5.29 -7.19
CA THR A 151 -7.86 5.67 -8.15
C THR A 151 -9.17 5.97 -7.44
N THR A 152 -10.18 6.44 -8.16
CA THR A 152 -11.56 6.43 -7.65
C THR A 152 -12.04 4.99 -7.51
N ALA A 153 -12.94 4.72 -6.55
CA ALA A 153 -13.39 3.35 -6.28
C ALA A 153 -14.11 2.67 -7.45
N SER A 154 -14.61 3.44 -8.44
CA SER A 154 -15.28 2.92 -9.63
C SER A 154 -14.33 2.40 -10.72
N VAL A 155 -13.04 2.67 -10.62
CA VAL A 155 -12.06 2.20 -11.61
C VAL A 155 -11.91 0.69 -11.50
N TYR A 156 -11.93 0.01 -12.64
CA TYR A 156 -11.70 -1.43 -12.70
C TYR A 156 -10.24 -1.76 -12.41
N ASP A 157 -10.00 -2.83 -11.64
CA ASP A 157 -8.67 -3.25 -11.20
C ASP A 157 -7.71 -3.52 -12.36
N LYS A 158 -8.23 -4.11 -13.44
CA LYS A 158 -7.46 -4.35 -14.66
C LYS A 158 -6.82 -3.11 -15.30
N ASN A 159 -7.40 -1.91 -15.06
CA ASN A 159 -6.88 -0.67 -15.66
C ASN A 159 -5.57 -0.22 -14.99
N MET A 160 -5.32 -0.67 -13.75
CA MET A 160 -4.09 -0.38 -13.01
C MET A 160 -3.13 -1.57 -12.98
N ALA A 161 -3.52 -2.69 -13.63
CA ALA A 161 -2.74 -3.92 -13.60
C ALA A 161 -1.32 -3.72 -14.14
N PHE A 162 -1.16 -3.02 -15.25
CA PHE A 162 0.14 -2.84 -15.91
C PHE A 162 1.13 -2.11 -14.99
N GLU A 163 0.70 -1.00 -14.37
CA GLU A 163 1.57 -0.26 -13.43
C GLU A 163 1.96 -1.10 -12.21
N MET A 164 1.04 -1.93 -11.70
CA MET A 164 1.32 -2.81 -10.57
C MET A 164 2.23 -3.98 -10.97
N ILE A 165 2.09 -4.51 -12.19
CA ILE A 165 2.96 -5.54 -12.75
C ILE A 165 4.38 -5.01 -12.91
N ASP A 166 4.54 -3.78 -13.43
CA ASP A 166 5.85 -3.16 -13.60
C ASP A 166 6.62 -3.00 -12.29
N SER A 167 5.92 -2.75 -11.18
CA SER A 167 6.54 -2.64 -9.86
C SER A 167 7.11 -3.97 -9.32
N VAL A 168 6.71 -5.10 -9.91
CA VAL A 168 7.14 -6.46 -9.52
C VAL A 168 7.62 -7.27 -10.73
N ARG A 169 8.10 -6.59 -11.77
CA ARG A 169 8.51 -7.19 -13.05
C ARG A 169 9.64 -8.22 -12.93
N ASP A 170 10.46 -8.10 -11.89
CA ASP A 170 11.62 -8.97 -11.64
C ASP A 170 11.29 -10.19 -10.78
N TYR A 171 10.01 -10.33 -10.39
CA TYR A 171 9.52 -11.49 -9.66
C TYR A 171 9.34 -12.70 -10.57
N ARG A 172 9.54 -13.89 -10.01
CA ARG A 172 9.34 -15.14 -10.74
C ARG A 172 7.87 -15.46 -10.99
N TYR A 173 6.99 -15.11 -10.05
CA TYR A 173 5.55 -15.34 -10.15
C TYR A 173 4.77 -14.09 -9.75
N ILE A 174 3.74 -13.77 -10.53
CA ILE A 174 2.78 -12.70 -10.21
C ILE A 174 1.39 -13.32 -10.00
N LEU A 175 0.88 -13.16 -8.78
CA LEU A 175 -0.38 -13.76 -8.33
C LEU A 175 -1.49 -12.71 -8.36
N MET A 176 -2.60 -13.00 -9.04
CA MET A 176 -3.74 -12.08 -9.15
C MET A 176 -5.06 -12.83 -9.03
N ASP A 177 -6.14 -12.12 -8.68
CA ASP A 177 -7.48 -12.69 -8.64
C ASP A 177 -8.14 -12.74 -10.02
N ALA A 178 -9.37 -13.29 -10.07
CA ALA A 178 -10.13 -13.43 -11.31
C ALA A 178 -10.59 -12.10 -11.93
N ALA A 179 -10.50 -10.95 -11.24
CA ALA A 179 -10.79 -9.64 -11.82
C ALA A 179 -9.76 -9.25 -12.87
N TYR A 180 -8.54 -9.76 -12.74
CA TYR A 180 -7.41 -9.53 -13.65
C TYR A 180 -7.37 -10.52 -14.83
N ASP A 181 -8.29 -11.50 -14.93
CA ASP A 181 -8.31 -12.49 -15.99
C ASP A 181 -8.68 -11.86 -17.33
N SER A 182 -7.69 -11.35 -18.06
CA SER A 182 -7.84 -10.84 -19.41
C SER A 182 -6.61 -11.16 -20.28
N SER A 183 -6.82 -11.41 -21.58
CA SER A 183 -5.74 -11.73 -22.52
C SER A 183 -4.63 -10.68 -22.50
N ASP A 184 -4.99 -9.39 -22.48
CA ASP A 184 -4.05 -8.28 -22.48
C ASP A 184 -3.08 -8.32 -21.29
N ILE A 185 -3.55 -8.76 -20.08
CA ILE A 185 -2.71 -8.87 -18.89
C ILE A 185 -1.75 -10.05 -19.02
N TYR A 186 -2.22 -11.21 -19.52
CA TYR A 186 -1.33 -12.33 -19.77
C TYR A 186 -0.27 -12.00 -20.81
N ASP A 187 -0.69 -11.38 -21.94
CA ASP A 187 0.22 -10.98 -23.00
C ASP A 187 1.25 -9.98 -22.47
N TYR A 188 0.81 -8.98 -21.69
CA TYR A 188 1.71 -8.00 -21.09
C TYR A 188 2.76 -8.62 -20.17
N ILE A 189 2.36 -9.54 -19.27
CA ILE A 189 3.29 -10.19 -18.36
C ILE A 189 4.34 -10.99 -19.13
N PHE A 190 3.92 -11.80 -20.11
CA PHE A 190 4.86 -12.64 -20.86
C PHE A 190 5.77 -11.84 -21.80
N GLU A 191 5.33 -10.67 -22.29
CA GLU A 191 6.09 -9.85 -23.23
C GLU A 191 7.02 -8.84 -22.52
N ASN A 192 6.65 -8.35 -21.34
CA ASN A 192 7.32 -7.22 -20.70
C ASN A 192 8.01 -7.58 -19.37
N THR A 193 7.81 -8.81 -18.88
CA THR A 193 8.42 -9.25 -17.61
C THR A 193 9.04 -10.64 -17.77
N HIS A 194 9.83 -11.07 -16.78
CA HIS A 194 10.29 -12.47 -16.68
C HIS A 194 9.35 -13.33 -15.83
N ALA A 195 8.23 -12.79 -15.40
CA ALA A 195 7.32 -13.43 -14.47
C ALA A 195 6.38 -14.45 -15.14
N ILE A 196 5.97 -15.41 -14.36
CA ILE A 196 4.94 -16.38 -14.71
C ILE A 196 3.62 -15.94 -14.06
N PRO A 197 2.56 -15.62 -14.84
CA PRO A 197 1.27 -15.23 -14.29
C PRO A 197 0.55 -16.42 -13.65
N VAL A 198 0.05 -16.25 -12.43
CA VAL A 198 -0.79 -17.21 -11.72
C VAL A 198 -2.10 -16.52 -11.36
N ILE A 199 -2.97 -16.38 -12.35
CA ILE A 199 -4.24 -15.62 -12.28
C ILE A 199 -5.41 -16.57 -12.23
N ASP A 200 -6.38 -16.32 -11.34
CA ASP A 200 -7.59 -17.15 -11.28
C ASP A 200 -8.51 -16.90 -12.48
N THR A 201 -9.21 -17.92 -12.91
CA THR A 201 -10.03 -17.86 -14.12
C THR A 201 -11.41 -17.28 -13.81
N ASN A 202 -11.82 -16.24 -14.54
CA ASN A 202 -13.15 -15.66 -14.42
C ASN A 202 -14.20 -16.51 -15.15
N ARG A 203 -14.91 -17.35 -14.39
CA ARG A 203 -15.94 -18.26 -14.92
C ARG A 203 -17.14 -17.56 -15.58
N ARG A 204 -17.41 -16.28 -15.23
CA ARG A 204 -18.57 -15.52 -15.76
C ARG A 204 -18.40 -15.10 -17.21
N ARG A 205 -17.17 -15.08 -17.74
CA ARG A 205 -16.86 -14.61 -19.11
C ARG A 205 -17.00 -15.69 -20.18
N GLY A 206 -17.46 -16.90 -19.82
CA GLY A 206 -17.63 -18.01 -20.73
C GLY A 206 -16.29 -18.37 -21.42
N ASN A 207 -15.79 -19.58 -21.17
CA ASN A 207 -14.61 -20.08 -21.86
C ASN A 207 -14.96 -20.45 -23.31
N VAL A 208 -15.02 -19.46 -24.17
CA VAL A 208 -14.98 -19.76 -25.61
C VAL A 208 -13.51 -19.98 -25.95
N GLU A 209 -13.05 -21.22 -25.90
CA GLU A 209 -11.65 -21.62 -26.13
C GLU A 209 -11.05 -21.05 -27.43
N THR A 210 -11.89 -20.82 -28.43
CA THR A 210 -11.51 -20.23 -29.71
C THR A 210 -11.08 -18.78 -29.65
N LYS A 211 -11.40 -18.05 -28.56
CA LYS A 211 -11.08 -16.61 -28.38
C LYS A 211 -9.93 -16.37 -27.40
N LEU A 212 -9.30 -17.41 -26.87
CA LEU A 212 -8.19 -17.26 -25.93
C LEU A 212 -6.88 -17.10 -26.69
N THR A 213 -6.06 -16.10 -26.29
CA THR A 213 -4.67 -15.98 -26.77
C THR A 213 -3.84 -17.17 -26.29
N CYS A 214 -2.71 -17.43 -26.96
CA CYS A 214 -1.79 -18.50 -26.55
C CYS A 214 -1.29 -18.28 -25.12
N ASN A 215 -0.94 -17.06 -24.77
CA ASN A 215 -0.45 -16.68 -23.46
C ASN A 215 -1.50 -16.90 -22.36
N ARG A 216 -2.77 -16.56 -22.62
CA ARG A 216 -3.86 -16.83 -21.66
C ARG A 216 -4.10 -18.32 -21.47
N LYS A 217 -4.06 -19.14 -22.54
CA LYS A 217 -4.16 -20.61 -22.43
C LYS A 217 -3.05 -21.17 -21.59
N LEU A 218 -1.81 -20.71 -21.80
CA LEU A 218 -0.65 -21.10 -21.01
C LEU A 218 -0.84 -20.69 -19.54
N GLY A 219 -1.24 -19.45 -19.25
CA GLY A 219 -1.49 -18.96 -17.91
C GLY A 219 -2.55 -19.77 -17.16
N ILE A 220 -3.66 -20.17 -17.83
CA ILE A 220 -4.69 -21.05 -17.26
C ILE A 220 -4.10 -22.42 -16.90
N ALA A 221 -3.25 -23.00 -17.76
CA ALA A 221 -2.58 -24.26 -17.46
C ALA A 221 -1.61 -24.13 -16.29
N VAL A 222 -0.83 -23.05 -16.23
CA VAL A 222 0.05 -22.72 -15.11
C VAL A 222 -0.76 -22.61 -13.81
N ARG A 223 -1.88 -21.86 -13.81
CA ARG A 223 -2.72 -21.70 -12.61
C ARG A 223 -3.20 -23.05 -12.04
N LYS A 224 -3.58 -24.01 -12.90
CA LYS A 224 -3.98 -25.35 -12.47
C LYS A 224 -2.86 -26.09 -11.77
N ASN A 225 -1.64 -25.99 -12.28
CA ASN A 225 -0.45 -26.68 -11.73
C ASN A 225 0.16 -25.96 -10.51
N GLN A 226 -0.11 -24.66 -10.33
CA GLN A 226 0.42 -23.82 -9.25
C GLN A 226 -0.63 -23.50 -8.17
N SER A 227 -1.53 -24.44 -7.87
CA SER A 227 -2.63 -24.22 -6.92
C SER A 227 -2.13 -23.93 -5.49
N SER A 228 -1.04 -24.54 -5.04
CA SER A 228 -0.42 -24.27 -3.75
C SER A 228 0.17 -22.85 -3.69
N ARG A 229 0.86 -22.44 -4.76
CA ARG A 229 1.44 -21.09 -4.85
C ARG A 229 0.36 -20.01 -4.91
N TYR A 230 -0.72 -20.27 -5.62
CA TYR A 230 -1.85 -19.33 -5.69
C TYR A 230 -2.43 -18.97 -4.31
N LYS A 231 -2.35 -19.86 -3.32
CA LYS A 231 -2.77 -19.58 -1.95
C LYS A 231 -1.99 -18.43 -1.30
N LEU A 232 -0.77 -18.18 -1.74
CA LEU A 232 0.03 -17.05 -1.26
C LEU A 232 -0.61 -15.69 -1.63
N ARG A 233 -1.51 -15.64 -2.64
CA ARG A 233 -2.29 -14.44 -2.95
C ARG A 233 -3.06 -13.91 -1.73
N TRP A 234 -3.48 -14.79 -0.82
CA TRP A 234 -4.19 -14.35 0.38
C TRP A 234 -3.33 -13.47 1.32
N GLU A 235 -2.03 -13.44 1.13
CA GLU A 235 -1.15 -12.59 1.93
C GLU A 235 -1.40 -11.10 1.64
N ILE A 236 -1.83 -10.73 0.42
CA ILE A 236 -2.19 -9.33 0.13
C ILE A 236 -3.51 -8.94 0.83
N GLU A 237 -4.49 -9.84 0.89
CA GLU A 237 -5.74 -9.59 1.62
C GLU A 237 -5.46 -9.40 3.12
N ARG A 238 -4.57 -10.24 3.67
CA ARG A 238 -4.12 -10.11 5.05
C ARG A 238 -3.35 -8.80 5.28
N THR A 239 -2.50 -8.40 4.35
CA THR A 239 -1.78 -7.12 4.42
C THR A 239 -2.75 -5.96 4.42
N PHE A 240 -3.77 -5.95 3.55
CA PHE A 240 -4.81 -4.92 3.59
C PHE A 240 -5.61 -4.91 4.90
N SER A 241 -5.92 -6.08 5.46
CA SER A 241 -6.59 -6.17 6.78
C SER A 241 -5.73 -5.52 7.88
N ILE A 242 -4.44 -5.84 7.95
CA ILE A 242 -3.50 -5.23 8.90
C ILE A 242 -3.42 -3.71 8.70
N LEU A 243 -3.28 -3.24 7.47
CA LEU A 243 -3.21 -1.81 7.16
C LEU A 243 -4.50 -1.09 7.57
N LYS A 244 -5.66 -1.69 7.34
CA LYS A 244 -6.97 -1.13 7.70
C LYS A 244 -7.20 -1.12 9.20
N GLU A 245 -7.02 -2.24 9.87
CA GLU A 245 -7.39 -2.42 11.28
C GLU A 245 -6.35 -1.83 12.23
N ILE A 246 -5.08 -2.16 12.04
CA ILE A 246 -4.00 -1.76 12.95
C ILE A 246 -3.50 -0.35 12.61
N HIS A 247 -3.24 -0.08 11.34
CA HIS A 247 -2.70 1.20 10.90
C HIS A 247 -3.77 2.23 10.52
N ARG A 248 -5.06 1.95 10.82
CA ARG A 248 -6.21 2.86 10.63
C ARG A 248 -6.38 3.37 9.19
N MET A 249 -6.01 2.55 8.20
CA MET A 249 -6.19 2.90 6.79
C MET A 249 -7.65 2.80 6.33
N GLU A 250 -8.56 2.21 7.12
CA GLU A 250 -9.96 1.99 6.73
C GLU A 250 -10.71 3.31 6.40
N TYR A 251 -10.40 4.39 7.14
CA TYR A 251 -11.03 5.69 6.97
C TYR A 251 -10.01 6.80 6.84
N ILE A 252 -9.87 7.37 5.64
CA ILE A 252 -8.99 8.50 5.36
C ILE A 252 -9.82 9.68 4.82
N TRP A 253 -9.99 10.69 5.66
CA TRP A 253 -10.92 11.81 5.45
C TRP A 253 -10.37 12.94 4.56
N TYR A 254 -9.31 12.71 3.80
CA TYR A 254 -8.75 13.74 2.92
C TYR A 254 -9.50 13.78 1.59
N VAL A 255 -9.93 14.99 1.20
CA VAL A 255 -10.64 15.24 -0.06
C VAL A 255 -9.68 15.34 -1.24
N LYS A 256 -8.51 16.01 -1.05
CA LYS A 256 -7.53 16.18 -2.12
C LYS A 256 -6.75 14.88 -2.35
N HIS A 257 -6.61 14.47 -3.61
CA HIS A 257 -5.88 13.27 -4.01
C HIS A 257 -4.48 13.21 -3.40
N ARG A 258 -3.70 14.28 -3.58
CA ARG A 258 -2.34 14.36 -3.03
C ARG A 258 -2.28 14.10 -1.52
N ASN A 259 -3.21 14.66 -0.75
CA ASN A 259 -3.20 14.49 0.71
C ASN A 259 -3.62 13.06 1.10
N PHE A 260 -4.49 12.44 0.31
CA PHE A 260 -4.89 11.06 0.49
C PHE A 260 -3.74 10.11 0.18
N ASP A 261 -3.05 10.31 -0.95
CA ASP A 261 -1.90 9.53 -1.36
C ASP A 261 -0.77 9.59 -0.32
N ILE A 262 -0.44 10.79 0.16
CA ILE A 262 0.54 10.97 1.22
C ILE A 262 0.14 10.22 2.49
N ALA A 263 -1.13 10.27 2.89
CA ALA A 263 -1.59 9.56 4.09
C ALA A 263 -1.48 8.05 3.94
N ILE A 264 -1.74 7.50 2.75
CA ILE A 264 -1.51 6.10 2.41
C ILE A 264 -0.01 5.78 2.47
N GLY A 265 0.83 6.60 1.84
CA GLY A 265 2.28 6.43 1.85
C GLY A 265 2.88 6.44 3.25
N GLU A 266 2.45 7.35 4.13
CA GLU A 266 2.85 7.40 5.54
C GLU A 266 2.54 6.07 6.27
N ILE A 267 1.37 5.49 6.00
CA ILE A 267 0.93 4.24 6.61
C ILE A 267 1.74 3.06 6.06
N ILE A 268 1.90 2.97 4.73
CA ILE A 268 2.64 1.89 4.08
C ILE A 268 4.11 1.90 4.51
N VAL A 269 4.76 3.08 4.52
CA VAL A 269 6.16 3.19 4.98
C VAL A 269 6.30 2.78 6.45
N ALA A 270 5.37 3.19 7.31
CA ALA A 270 5.39 2.77 8.72
C ALA A 270 5.24 1.24 8.86
N TYR A 271 4.34 0.63 8.09
CA TYR A 271 4.16 -0.81 8.02
C TYR A 271 5.43 -1.51 7.53
N ASN A 272 6.02 -1.06 6.42
CA ASN A 272 7.25 -1.64 5.87
C ASN A 272 8.45 -1.46 6.81
N CYS A 273 8.50 -0.39 7.61
CA CYS A 273 9.51 -0.25 8.66
C CYS A 273 9.37 -1.33 9.75
N ILE A 274 8.15 -1.78 10.07
CA ILE A 274 7.93 -2.90 10.99
C ILE A 274 8.40 -4.20 10.33
N VAL A 275 8.03 -4.45 9.08
CA VAL A 275 8.48 -5.61 8.30
C VAL A 275 10.01 -5.67 8.25
N MET A 276 10.66 -4.55 7.97
CA MET A 276 12.12 -4.42 7.97
C MET A 276 12.73 -4.76 9.35
N ALA A 277 12.14 -4.23 10.42
CA ALA A 277 12.61 -4.52 11.78
C ALA A 277 12.47 -6.02 12.10
N ASN A 278 11.35 -6.65 11.74
CA ASN A 278 11.13 -8.08 11.91
C ASN A 278 12.20 -8.90 11.17
N LYS A 279 12.48 -8.56 9.92
CA LYS A 279 13.52 -9.26 9.13
C LYS A 279 14.90 -9.13 9.79
N ILE A 280 15.27 -7.94 10.25
CA ILE A 280 16.57 -7.69 10.92
C ILE A 280 16.67 -8.46 12.23
N THR A 281 15.59 -8.59 12.99
CA THR A 281 15.55 -9.28 14.28
C THR A 281 15.30 -10.79 14.18
N GLY A 282 15.13 -11.32 12.96
CA GLY A 282 14.83 -12.74 12.73
C GLY A 282 13.42 -13.16 13.15
N VAL A 283 12.53 -12.20 13.39
CA VAL A 283 11.11 -12.46 13.67
C VAL A 283 10.40 -12.75 12.36
N GLN A 284 9.68 -13.88 12.27
CA GLN A 284 8.90 -14.18 11.06
C GLN A 284 7.88 -13.08 10.78
N GLY A 285 7.79 -12.64 9.53
CA GLY A 285 6.97 -11.51 9.07
C GLY A 285 5.50 -11.52 9.50
N ARG A 286 4.97 -12.70 9.86
CA ARG A 286 3.60 -12.89 10.38
C ARG A 286 3.38 -12.41 11.82
N LYS A 287 4.43 -12.02 12.55
CA LYS A 287 4.36 -11.58 13.96
C LYS A 287 4.48 -10.07 14.14
N ILE A 288 3.95 -9.30 13.20
CA ILE A 288 3.97 -7.82 13.24
C ILE A 288 3.34 -7.26 14.53
N MET A 289 2.38 -7.98 15.13
CA MET A 289 1.67 -7.58 16.34
C MET A 289 2.56 -7.47 17.59
N HIS A 290 3.71 -8.14 17.65
CA HIS A 290 4.55 -8.19 18.86
C HIS A 290 5.50 -7.01 19.05
N ILE A 291 5.64 -6.12 18.05
CA ILE A 291 6.52 -4.94 18.15
C ILE A 291 5.79 -3.75 18.80
N VAL A 292 4.46 -3.76 18.79
CA VAL A 292 3.61 -2.65 19.25
C VAL A 292 2.87 -2.96 20.55
N SER A 293 2.93 -4.20 21.03
CA SER A 293 2.47 -4.62 22.34
C SER A 293 3.63 -4.61 23.33
#